data_653d57e2ac0f44c7c99f7f090997de24
#
_entry.id   653d57e2ac0f44c7c99f7f090997de24
#
_cell.length_a   1.000
_cell.length_b   1.000
_cell.length_c   1.000
_cell.angle_alpha   90.00
_cell.angle_beta   90.00
_cell.angle_gamma   90.00
#
_symmetry.space_group_name_H-M   'P 1'
#
loop_
_entity.id
_entity.type
_entity.pdbx_description
1 polymer ?
#
loop_
_entity_poly.entity_id
_entity_poly.type
_entity_poly.pdbx_seq_one_letter_code
_entity_poly.pdbx_strand_id
1 'polypeptide(L)'
;SERHRIKDYIRYTDYETAQVGAKYTDKNGTWERTTFTSLADGVTVTKIEKSSKNAPVNITLSYDDISTMANYSEGDEVNIKYKKLADGDKAYLAMVAHYPDYEKSELKNGGYATLTYVLNIGGTLSVTQADAPKDEQYAGDSQPKLTVSGADEVYLITVTGRDYNMGELSAFASQSGCALIDSLYNRTTDFARKYSAEGKFSYSDALDAHLAVYQPQFNAVTLTL
;
A
#
# COMPACT_ATOMS: atom_id res chain seq x y z
N SER A 1 -9.20 30.83 3.46
CA SER A 1 -8.53 29.54 3.62
C SER A 1 -7.03 29.77 3.58
N GLU A 2 -6.37 29.68 4.72
CA GLU A 2 -4.91 29.69 4.77
C GLU A 2 -4.39 28.46 4.04
N ARG A 3 -3.86 28.63 2.86
CA ARG A 3 -3.09 27.59 2.19
C ARG A 3 -1.87 27.31 3.06
N HIS A 4 -1.87 26.16 3.73
CA HIS A 4 -0.71 25.72 4.48
C HIS A 4 0.46 25.57 3.51
N ARG A 5 1.42 26.48 3.60
CA ARG A 5 2.60 26.45 2.73
C ARG A 5 3.49 25.29 3.15
N ILE A 6 3.57 24.30 2.29
CA ILE A 6 4.62 23.28 2.35
C ILE A 6 5.93 23.96 1.94
N LYS A 7 6.99 23.76 2.73
CA LYS A 7 8.34 24.25 2.48
C LYS A 7 9.31 23.06 2.40
N ASP A 8 10.45 23.32 1.81
CA ASP A 8 11.58 22.39 1.79
C ASP A 8 11.17 20.99 1.26
N TYR A 9 10.28 21.00 0.24
CA TYR A 9 9.80 19.75 -0.35
C TYR A 9 10.86 19.15 -1.24
N ILE A 10 11.29 17.94 -0.88
CA ILE A 10 12.26 17.12 -1.62
C ILE A 10 11.64 15.76 -1.87
N ARG A 11 11.78 15.26 -3.10
CA ARG A 11 11.59 13.85 -3.45
C ARG A 11 12.93 13.30 -3.92
N TYR A 12 13.26 12.10 -3.52
CA TYR A 12 14.52 11.47 -3.89
C TYR A 12 14.33 9.99 -4.18
N THR A 13 15.25 9.47 -4.99
CA THR A 13 15.46 8.04 -5.18
C THR A 13 16.90 7.75 -4.83
N ASP A 14 17.11 6.84 -3.89
CA ASP A 14 18.42 6.33 -3.53
C ASP A 14 18.61 4.98 -4.23
N TYR A 15 19.49 4.96 -5.21
CA TYR A 15 19.77 3.75 -5.98
C TYR A 15 20.63 2.74 -5.23
N GLU A 16 21.45 3.17 -4.27
CA GLU A 16 22.30 2.27 -3.50
C GLU A 16 21.49 1.42 -2.52
N THR A 17 20.40 1.99 -2.00
CA THR A 17 19.51 1.32 -1.04
C THR A 17 18.16 0.93 -1.64
N ALA A 18 17.91 1.25 -2.93
CA ALA A 18 16.62 1.08 -3.60
C ALA A 18 15.45 1.67 -2.81
N GLN A 19 15.67 2.79 -2.15
CA GLN A 19 14.65 3.53 -1.42
C GLN A 19 14.18 4.74 -2.22
N VAL A 20 12.90 5.05 -2.09
CA VAL A 20 12.35 6.34 -2.51
C VAL A 20 11.84 7.09 -1.30
N GLY A 21 11.99 8.41 -1.32
CA GLY A 21 11.56 9.22 -0.19
C GLY A 21 10.95 10.56 -0.59
N ALA A 22 10.21 11.11 0.36
CA ALA A 22 9.72 12.48 0.30
C ALA A 22 9.85 13.12 1.68
N LYS A 23 10.37 14.35 1.69
CA LYS A 23 10.54 15.16 2.89
C LYS A 23 9.97 16.54 2.66
N TYR A 24 9.28 17.09 3.64
CA TYR A 24 8.73 18.43 3.59
C TYR A 24 8.47 18.98 4.98
N THR A 25 8.34 20.31 5.06
CA THR A 25 8.00 21.02 6.30
C THR A 25 6.66 21.73 6.12
N ASP A 26 5.78 21.59 7.10
CA ASP A 26 4.53 22.34 7.22
C ASP A 26 4.42 23.01 8.60
N LYS A 27 3.24 23.51 8.94
CA LYS A 27 2.98 24.16 10.25
C LYS A 27 3.13 23.20 11.45
N ASN A 28 3.06 21.88 11.22
CA ASN A 28 3.11 20.87 12.26
C ASN A 28 4.52 20.29 12.44
N GLY A 29 5.46 20.64 11.57
CA GLY A 29 6.85 20.19 11.63
C GLY A 29 7.37 19.66 10.30
N THR A 30 8.49 18.97 10.38
CA THR A 30 9.11 18.28 9.24
C THR A 30 8.67 16.83 9.22
N TRP A 31 8.27 16.37 8.05
CA TRP A 31 7.78 15.04 7.79
C TRP A 31 8.73 14.32 6.84
N GLU A 32 8.94 13.06 7.07
CA GLU A 32 9.69 12.20 6.17
C GLU A 32 8.93 10.90 5.92
N ARG A 33 8.90 10.50 4.66
CA ARG A 33 8.34 9.23 4.21
C ARG A 33 9.37 8.53 3.35
N THR A 34 9.72 7.31 3.73
CA THR A 34 10.63 6.44 2.98
C THR A 34 9.93 5.14 2.62
N THR A 35 10.20 4.64 1.43
CA THR A 35 9.58 3.42 0.93
C THR A 35 10.63 2.56 0.22
N PHE A 36 10.60 1.26 0.47
CA PHE A 36 11.29 0.25 -0.34
C PHE A 36 10.39 -0.95 -0.60
N THR A 37 10.69 -1.69 -1.66
CA THR A 37 10.06 -2.98 -1.92
C THR A 37 11.09 -4.08 -1.66
N SER A 38 10.82 -4.93 -0.67
CA SER A 38 11.72 -6.01 -0.28
C SER A 38 11.84 -7.04 -1.39
N LEU A 39 13.02 -7.22 -1.95
CA LEU A 39 13.33 -8.32 -2.87
C LEU A 39 13.39 -9.66 -2.17
N ALA A 40 13.67 -9.67 -0.86
CA ALA A 40 13.70 -10.89 -0.06
C ALA A 40 12.29 -11.45 0.21
N ASP A 41 11.29 -10.58 0.34
CA ASP A 41 9.95 -10.97 0.84
C ASP A 41 8.81 -10.61 -0.12
N GLY A 42 9.06 -9.78 -1.15
CA GLY A 42 8.02 -9.31 -2.08
C GLY A 42 6.96 -8.43 -1.42
N VAL A 43 7.39 -7.61 -0.46
CA VAL A 43 6.55 -6.72 0.33
C VAL A 43 7.03 -5.28 0.17
N THR A 44 6.12 -4.33 -0.01
CA THR A 44 6.45 -2.90 0.00
C THR A 44 6.25 -2.33 1.39
N VAL A 45 7.27 -1.68 1.92
CA VAL A 45 7.24 -1.06 3.24
C VAL A 45 7.38 0.45 3.09
N THR A 46 6.43 1.20 3.63
CA THR A 46 6.51 2.65 3.75
C THR A 46 6.58 3.03 5.21
N LYS A 47 7.62 3.74 5.61
CA LYS A 47 7.77 4.36 6.92
C LYS A 47 7.33 5.82 6.82
N ILE A 48 6.52 6.27 7.77
CA ILE A 48 6.12 7.67 7.92
C ILE A 48 6.53 8.09 9.32
N GLU A 49 7.41 9.06 9.39
CA GLU A 49 7.92 9.59 10.66
C GLU A 49 7.96 11.11 10.65
N LYS A 50 7.93 11.67 11.81
CA LYS A 50 8.19 13.09 12.01
C LYS A 50 9.64 13.30 12.43
N SER A 51 10.30 14.32 11.91
CA SER A 51 11.65 14.70 12.35
C SER A 51 11.65 15.66 13.56
N SER A 52 10.50 16.23 13.89
CA SER A 52 10.32 17.12 15.05
C SER A 52 9.58 16.39 16.16
N LYS A 53 10.07 16.50 17.40
CA LYS A 53 9.51 15.79 18.55
C LYS A 53 8.11 16.27 18.98
N ASN A 54 7.59 17.35 18.41
CA ASN A 54 6.41 18.05 18.93
C ASN A 54 5.10 17.80 18.16
N ALA A 55 5.14 17.12 17.03
CA ALA A 55 3.94 16.86 16.25
C ALA A 55 3.77 15.35 16.01
N PRO A 56 2.70 14.74 16.50
CA PRO A 56 2.43 13.34 16.24
C PRO A 56 2.03 13.12 14.78
N VAL A 57 2.22 11.90 14.30
CA VAL A 57 1.73 11.46 12.98
C VAL A 57 0.21 11.32 13.04
N ASN A 58 -0.47 12.06 12.16
CA ASN A 58 -1.91 11.95 11.94
C ASN A 58 -2.12 11.76 10.45
N ILE A 59 -2.59 10.57 10.05
CA ILE A 59 -2.80 10.23 8.65
C ILE A 59 -4.13 9.53 8.47
N THR A 60 -4.72 9.72 7.29
CA THR A 60 -5.89 8.97 6.83
C THR A 60 -5.54 8.30 5.52
N LEU A 61 -5.82 7.02 5.43
CA LEU A 61 -5.52 6.16 4.30
C LEU A 61 -6.82 5.72 3.63
N SER A 62 -6.82 5.67 2.31
CA SER A 62 -7.88 5.10 1.48
C SER A 62 -7.29 4.55 0.19
N TYR A 63 -7.99 3.63 -0.46
CA TYR A 63 -7.68 3.23 -1.82
C TYR A 63 -8.59 3.99 -2.78
N ASP A 64 -7.97 4.65 -3.75
CA ASP A 64 -8.68 5.22 -4.89
C ASP A 64 -8.81 4.18 -6.01
N ASP A 65 -9.71 4.42 -6.94
CA ASP A 65 -9.89 3.63 -8.14
C ASP A 65 -9.61 4.47 -9.40
N ILE A 66 -9.57 3.81 -10.55
CA ILE A 66 -9.30 4.48 -11.83
C ILE A 66 -10.37 5.52 -12.17
N SER A 67 -11.61 5.33 -11.75
CA SER A 67 -12.71 6.26 -12.01
C SER A 67 -12.51 7.63 -11.36
N THR A 68 -11.66 7.71 -10.34
CA THR A 68 -11.32 8.98 -9.67
C THR A 68 -10.21 9.77 -10.36
N MET A 69 -9.54 9.19 -11.37
CA MET A 69 -8.50 9.88 -12.12
C MET A 69 -9.11 10.89 -13.09
N ALA A 70 -8.94 12.18 -12.83
CA ALA A 70 -9.27 13.25 -13.77
C ALA A 70 -8.39 13.10 -15.02
N ASN A 71 -8.96 12.84 -16.17
CA ASN A 71 -8.38 12.73 -17.52
C ASN A 71 -8.42 11.32 -18.16
N TYR A 72 -9.35 10.47 -17.75
CA TYR A 72 -9.71 9.35 -18.59
C TYR A 72 -10.45 9.89 -19.83
N SER A 73 -9.88 9.69 -21.02
CA SER A 73 -10.53 10.11 -22.26
C SER A 73 -11.82 9.29 -22.47
N GLU A 74 -12.89 9.97 -22.78
CA GLU A 74 -14.14 9.34 -23.23
C GLU A 74 -13.82 8.38 -24.39
N GLY A 75 -13.95 7.09 -24.19
CA GLY A 75 -13.71 6.08 -25.21
C GLY A 75 -13.11 4.78 -24.71
N ASP A 76 -12.35 4.81 -23.64
CA ASP A 76 -11.81 3.63 -23.00
C ASP A 76 -12.46 3.40 -21.63
N GLU A 77 -13.74 3.08 -21.62
CA GLU A 77 -14.41 2.63 -20.39
C GLU A 77 -13.80 1.30 -19.95
N VAL A 78 -12.76 1.38 -19.13
CA VAL A 78 -12.25 0.21 -18.42
C VAL A 78 -13.22 -0.06 -17.28
N ASN A 79 -14.19 -0.93 -17.51
CA ASN A 79 -15.20 -1.34 -16.53
C ASN A 79 -14.59 -2.23 -15.43
N ILE A 80 -13.60 -1.75 -14.71
CA ILE A 80 -13.04 -2.45 -13.56
C ILE A 80 -13.97 -2.24 -12.37
N LYS A 81 -14.39 -3.35 -11.75
CA LYS A 81 -15.18 -3.30 -10.51
C LYS A 81 -14.26 -3.40 -9.31
N TYR A 82 -14.41 -2.48 -8.37
CA TYR A 82 -13.62 -2.46 -7.14
C TYR A 82 -14.47 -2.80 -5.93
N LYS A 83 -13.93 -3.63 -5.06
CA LYS A 83 -14.46 -3.86 -3.71
C LYS A 83 -13.38 -3.44 -2.72
N LYS A 84 -13.68 -2.43 -1.92
CA LYS A 84 -12.77 -1.89 -0.91
C LYS A 84 -13.20 -2.32 0.48
N LEU A 85 -12.26 -2.66 1.33
CA LEU A 85 -12.47 -3.21 2.66
C LEU A 85 -11.52 -2.53 3.65
N ALA A 86 -11.96 -2.35 4.89
CA ALA A 86 -11.11 -1.98 6.01
C ALA A 86 -11.52 -2.75 7.25
N ASP A 87 -10.54 -3.14 8.05
CA ASP A 87 -10.75 -3.83 9.31
C ASP A 87 -9.89 -3.14 10.37
N GLY A 88 -10.54 -2.53 11.35
CA GLY A 88 -9.87 -1.79 12.42
C GLY A 88 -9.20 -2.70 13.44
N ASP A 89 -9.77 -3.85 13.72
CA ASP A 89 -9.22 -4.82 14.70
C ASP A 89 -7.98 -5.51 14.13
N LYS A 90 -7.98 -5.78 12.82
CA LYS A 90 -6.85 -6.33 12.09
C LYS A 90 -5.91 -5.28 11.50
N ALA A 91 -6.24 -4.01 11.66
CA ALA A 91 -5.43 -2.86 11.21
C ALA A 91 -5.05 -2.89 9.72
N TYR A 92 -5.99 -3.17 8.81
CA TYR A 92 -5.70 -3.16 7.39
C TYR A 92 -6.74 -2.42 6.54
N LEU A 93 -6.28 -1.97 5.38
CA LEU A 93 -7.08 -1.63 4.21
C LEU A 93 -6.82 -2.67 3.11
N ALA A 94 -7.86 -3.02 2.37
CA ALA A 94 -7.73 -3.92 1.23
C ALA A 94 -8.64 -3.49 0.07
N MET A 95 -8.24 -3.90 -1.14
CA MET A 95 -9.02 -3.69 -2.36
C MET A 95 -8.93 -4.93 -3.23
N VAL A 96 -10.06 -5.35 -3.77
CA VAL A 96 -10.16 -6.36 -4.82
C VAL A 96 -10.64 -5.67 -6.08
N ALA A 97 -9.91 -5.84 -7.17
CA ALA A 97 -10.26 -5.34 -8.48
C ALA A 97 -10.64 -6.52 -9.40
N HIS A 98 -11.77 -6.40 -10.08
CA HIS A 98 -12.22 -7.37 -11.09
C HIS A 98 -12.26 -6.70 -12.45
N TYR A 99 -11.55 -7.27 -13.41
CA TYR A 99 -11.58 -6.85 -14.80
C TYR A 99 -12.83 -7.38 -15.49
N PRO A 100 -13.39 -6.66 -16.47
CA PRO A 100 -14.41 -7.22 -17.32
C PRO A 100 -13.85 -8.38 -18.15
N ASP A 101 -14.69 -9.34 -18.47
CA ASP A 101 -14.36 -10.36 -19.46
C ASP A 101 -14.34 -9.72 -20.86
N TYR A 102 -13.25 -9.88 -21.58
CA TYR A 102 -13.12 -9.39 -22.95
C TYR A 102 -13.50 -10.49 -23.93
N GLU A 103 -14.34 -10.17 -24.92
CA GLU A 103 -14.85 -11.13 -25.92
C GLU A 103 -13.73 -11.89 -26.64
N LYS A 104 -12.63 -11.21 -26.93
CA LYS A 104 -11.48 -11.77 -27.67
C LYS A 104 -10.40 -12.40 -26.77
N SER A 105 -10.65 -12.48 -25.48
CA SER A 105 -9.71 -13.08 -24.52
C SER A 105 -10.30 -14.35 -23.93
N GLU A 106 -9.49 -15.39 -23.84
CA GLU A 106 -9.84 -16.60 -23.09
C GLU A 106 -9.73 -16.37 -21.57
N LEU A 107 -9.04 -15.32 -21.14
CA LEU A 107 -8.89 -14.96 -19.74
C LEU A 107 -10.24 -14.46 -19.18
N LYS A 108 -10.76 -15.21 -18.22
CA LYS A 108 -11.98 -14.89 -17.47
C LYS A 108 -11.66 -14.57 -16.03
N ASN A 109 -12.56 -13.85 -15.36
CA ASN A 109 -12.41 -13.48 -13.94
C ASN A 109 -11.05 -12.83 -13.62
N GLY A 110 -10.51 -12.04 -14.55
CA GLY A 110 -9.26 -11.31 -14.36
C GLY A 110 -9.37 -10.33 -13.21
N GLY A 111 -8.23 -10.05 -12.57
CA GLY A 111 -8.17 -9.07 -11.50
C GLY A 111 -6.98 -9.23 -10.58
N TYR A 112 -7.00 -8.48 -9.49
CA TYR A 112 -5.98 -8.54 -8.44
C TYR A 112 -6.58 -8.13 -7.10
N ALA A 113 -5.85 -8.42 -6.05
CA ALA A 113 -6.13 -7.87 -4.73
C ALA A 113 -4.88 -7.18 -4.17
N THR A 114 -5.07 -6.15 -3.40
CA THR A 114 -4.02 -5.48 -2.64
C THR A 114 -4.45 -5.30 -1.20
N LEU A 115 -3.49 -5.38 -0.29
CA LEU A 115 -3.73 -5.15 1.13
C LEU A 115 -2.56 -4.34 1.71
N THR A 116 -2.90 -3.34 2.50
CA THR A 116 -1.97 -2.56 3.32
C THR A 116 -2.29 -2.82 4.80
N TYR A 117 -1.40 -3.50 5.47
CA TYR A 117 -1.39 -3.66 6.92
C TYR A 117 -0.71 -2.44 7.54
N VAL A 118 -1.29 -1.90 8.61
CA VAL A 118 -0.84 -0.66 9.24
C VAL A 118 -0.34 -0.93 10.64
N LEU A 119 0.93 -0.62 10.90
CA LEU A 119 1.51 -0.64 12.23
C LEU A 119 1.74 0.80 12.68
N ASN A 120 1.22 1.17 13.84
CA ASN A 120 1.48 2.46 14.46
C ASN A 120 2.22 2.27 15.78
N ILE A 121 3.24 3.08 15.99
CA ILE A 121 3.94 3.18 17.26
C ILE A 121 3.32 4.37 18.02
N GLY A 122 2.64 4.05 19.11
CA GLY A 122 1.82 5.04 19.83
C GLY A 122 0.53 5.42 19.05
N GLY A 123 -0.26 6.30 19.66
CA GLY A 123 -1.50 6.78 19.05
C GLY A 123 -2.62 5.72 19.00
N THR A 124 -3.62 6.00 18.18
CA THR A 124 -4.80 5.16 17.98
C THR A 124 -5.09 4.96 16.50
N LEU A 125 -5.70 3.82 16.18
CA LEU A 125 -6.17 3.47 14.85
C LEU A 125 -7.69 3.35 14.88
N SER A 126 -8.34 3.90 13.86
CA SER A 126 -9.78 3.81 13.68
C SER A 126 -10.16 3.61 12.22
N VAL A 127 -11.30 2.99 11.99
CA VAL A 127 -11.87 2.80 10.65
C VAL A 127 -13.18 3.54 10.55
N THR A 128 -13.35 4.29 9.47
CA THR A 128 -14.63 4.87 9.08
C THR A 128 -15.09 4.13 7.83
N GLN A 129 -16.25 3.49 7.93
CA GLN A 129 -16.96 2.92 6.78
C GLN A 129 -17.85 4.02 6.21
N ALA A 130 -17.70 4.34 4.92
CA ALA A 130 -18.72 5.12 4.25
C ALA A 130 -19.91 4.20 3.97
N ASP A 131 -21.13 4.71 4.11
CA ASP A 131 -22.33 3.96 3.71
C ASP A 131 -22.19 3.60 2.21
N ALA A 132 -22.47 2.34 1.88
CA ALA A 132 -22.51 1.93 0.48
C ALA A 132 -23.60 2.75 -0.21
N PRO A 133 -23.33 3.34 -1.40
CA PRO A 133 -24.35 4.01 -2.16
C PRO A 133 -25.48 3.03 -2.48
N LYS A 134 -26.68 3.55 -2.55
CA LYS A 134 -27.90 2.74 -2.81
C LYS A 134 -27.93 2.12 -4.21
N ASP A 135 -26.99 2.44 -5.08
CA ASP A 135 -26.87 1.93 -6.45
C ASP A 135 -25.82 0.81 -6.47
N GLU A 136 -26.31 -0.43 -6.53
CA GLU A 136 -25.48 -1.65 -6.52
C GLU A 136 -24.53 -1.76 -7.73
N GLN A 137 -24.69 -0.93 -8.73
CA GLN A 137 -23.92 -0.99 -9.97
C GLN A 137 -22.46 -0.57 -9.79
N TYR A 138 -22.18 0.23 -8.75
CA TYR A 138 -20.85 0.67 -8.38
C TYR A 138 -20.64 0.46 -6.87
N ALA A 139 -20.38 -0.76 -6.48
CA ALA A 139 -19.93 -1.07 -5.11
C ALA A 139 -18.58 -0.38 -4.76
N GLY A 140 -18.06 0.47 -5.65
CA GLY A 140 -16.84 1.23 -5.49
C GLY A 140 -16.95 2.48 -4.63
N ASP A 141 -18.14 2.96 -4.35
CA ASP A 141 -18.29 4.25 -3.65
C ASP A 141 -18.25 4.15 -2.12
N SER A 142 -18.31 2.95 -1.57
CA SER A 142 -17.89 2.76 -0.20
C SER A 142 -16.37 2.91 -0.15
N GLN A 143 -15.89 4.07 0.29
CA GLN A 143 -14.47 4.33 0.50
C GLN A 143 -14.13 4.21 1.99
N PRO A 144 -13.90 3.00 2.50
CA PRO A 144 -13.46 2.84 3.87
C PRO A 144 -12.14 3.57 4.07
N LYS A 145 -12.02 4.28 5.18
CA LYS A 145 -10.83 5.04 5.55
C LYS A 145 -10.27 4.48 6.83
N LEU A 146 -8.98 4.28 6.86
CA LEU A 146 -8.24 3.95 8.06
C LEU A 146 -7.48 5.17 8.52
N THR A 147 -7.73 5.61 9.75
CA THR A 147 -7.09 6.80 10.32
C THR A 147 -6.21 6.40 11.48
N VAL A 148 -4.95 6.85 11.46
CA VAL A 148 -4.03 6.80 12.59
C VAL A 148 -3.93 8.21 13.17
N SER A 149 -4.08 8.33 14.48
CA SER A 149 -4.02 9.60 15.20
C SER A 149 -3.05 9.53 16.37
N GLY A 150 -2.17 10.50 16.47
CA GLY A 150 -1.28 10.68 17.61
C GLY A 150 -0.09 9.70 17.67
N ALA A 151 0.28 9.07 16.55
CA ALA A 151 1.39 8.13 16.51
C ALA A 151 2.77 8.83 16.46
N ASP A 152 3.80 8.15 16.94
CA ASP A 152 5.19 8.57 16.78
C ASP A 152 5.73 8.16 15.41
N GLU A 153 5.40 6.93 14.98
CA GLU A 153 5.77 6.37 13.69
C GLU A 153 4.61 5.53 13.13
N VAL A 154 4.51 5.44 11.81
CA VAL A 154 3.56 4.57 11.13
C VAL A 154 4.28 3.81 10.03
N TYR A 155 4.03 2.51 9.97
CA TYR A 155 4.52 1.63 8.91
C TYR A 155 3.35 1.10 8.10
N LEU A 156 3.43 1.25 6.78
CA LEU A 156 2.49 0.69 5.83
C LEU A 156 3.15 -0.50 5.15
N ILE A 157 2.66 -1.69 5.40
CA ILE A 157 3.16 -2.94 4.84
C ILE A 157 2.18 -3.40 3.78
N THR A 158 2.54 -3.23 2.52
CA THR A 158 1.64 -3.44 1.38
C THR A 158 2.08 -4.64 0.55
N VAL A 159 1.13 -5.48 0.22
CA VAL A 159 1.29 -6.59 -0.71
C VAL A 159 0.19 -6.56 -1.75
N THR A 160 0.53 -6.99 -2.96
CA THR A 160 -0.42 -7.22 -4.04
C THR A 160 -0.31 -8.66 -4.49
N GLY A 161 -1.42 -9.25 -4.83
CA GLY A 161 -1.47 -10.61 -5.30
C GLY A 161 -2.62 -10.87 -6.25
N ARG A 162 -2.49 -11.95 -6.96
CA ARG A 162 -3.54 -12.51 -7.82
C ARG A 162 -3.40 -14.02 -7.79
N ASP A 163 -4.52 -14.68 -7.78
CA ASP A 163 -4.56 -16.11 -7.95
C ASP A 163 -4.71 -16.41 -9.44
N TYR A 164 -3.60 -16.68 -10.09
CA TYR A 164 -3.54 -16.91 -11.52
C TYR A 164 -3.11 -18.34 -11.79
N ASN A 165 -4.00 -19.09 -12.39
CA ASN A 165 -3.71 -20.42 -12.87
C ASN A 165 -3.51 -20.40 -14.39
N MET A 166 -2.26 -20.50 -14.83
CA MET A 166 -1.90 -20.50 -16.26
C MET A 166 -2.61 -21.59 -17.05
N GLY A 167 -2.95 -22.74 -16.40
CA GLY A 167 -3.65 -23.85 -17.05
C GLY A 167 -5.13 -23.60 -17.26
N GLU A 168 -5.75 -22.70 -16.47
CA GLU A 168 -7.18 -22.43 -16.53
C GLU A 168 -7.50 -21.04 -17.07
N LEU A 169 -6.49 -20.25 -17.39
CA LEU A 169 -6.63 -18.89 -17.92
C LEU A 169 -7.57 -18.00 -17.08
N SER A 170 -7.57 -18.18 -15.77
CA SER A 170 -8.39 -17.44 -14.84
C SER A 170 -7.53 -16.77 -13.75
N ALA A 171 -7.81 -15.50 -13.44
CA ALA A 171 -7.06 -14.76 -12.44
C ALA A 171 -7.42 -15.15 -10.99
N PHE A 172 -8.62 -15.68 -10.76
CA PHE A 172 -9.11 -16.10 -9.43
C PHE A 172 -9.65 -17.54 -9.50
N ALA A 173 -8.97 -18.41 -10.26
CA ALA A 173 -9.46 -19.77 -10.56
C ALA A 173 -9.71 -20.61 -9.30
N SER A 174 -8.81 -20.54 -8.32
CA SER A 174 -8.85 -21.39 -7.15
C SER A 174 -9.29 -20.67 -5.87
N GLN A 175 -9.30 -19.33 -5.86
CA GLN A 175 -9.63 -18.56 -4.66
C GLN A 175 -10.69 -17.48 -4.95
N SER A 176 -11.59 -17.30 -3.99
CA SER A 176 -12.41 -16.08 -3.95
C SER A 176 -11.54 -14.86 -3.62
N GLY A 177 -11.96 -13.67 -4.01
CA GLY A 177 -11.27 -12.43 -3.63
C GLY A 177 -11.11 -12.28 -2.10
N CYS A 178 -12.02 -12.83 -1.30
CA CYS A 178 -11.90 -12.83 0.17
C CYS A 178 -10.79 -13.76 0.65
N ALA A 179 -10.67 -14.97 0.11
CA ALA A 179 -9.59 -15.89 0.47
C ALA A 179 -8.23 -15.34 0.07
N LEU A 180 -8.15 -14.61 -1.05
CA LEU A 180 -6.93 -13.92 -1.44
C LEU A 180 -6.56 -12.81 -0.43
N ILE A 181 -7.52 -12.02 0.07
CA ILE A 181 -7.29 -11.02 1.11
C ILE A 181 -6.75 -11.66 2.38
N ASP A 182 -7.30 -12.79 2.83
CA ASP A 182 -6.77 -13.49 4.01
C ASP A 182 -5.33 -13.96 3.80
N SER A 183 -5.00 -14.45 2.61
CA SER A 183 -3.63 -14.82 2.25
C SER A 183 -2.68 -13.63 2.27
N LEU A 184 -3.10 -12.47 1.72
CA LEU A 184 -2.30 -11.24 1.73
C LEU A 184 -2.13 -10.70 3.16
N TYR A 185 -3.18 -10.77 3.98
CA TYR A 185 -3.10 -10.39 5.40
C TYR A 185 -2.05 -11.24 6.14
N ASN A 186 -2.09 -12.54 5.97
CA ASN A 186 -1.11 -13.44 6.58
C ASN A 186 0.32 -13.09 6.14
N ARG A 187 0.54 -12.84 4.84
CA ARG A 187 1.85 -12.42 4.33
C ARG A 187 2.36 -11.14 4.99
N THR A 188 1.51 -10.13 5.17
CA THR A 188 1.92 -8.86 5.80
C THR A 188 2.20 -9.03 7.29
N THR A 189 1.39 -9.82 8.00
CA THR A 189 1.60 -10.06 9.44
C THR A 189 2.79 -10.98 9.70
N ASP A 190 3.04 -11.97 8.84
CA ASP A 190 4.23 -12.81 8.91
C ASP A 190 5.51 -12.00 8.66
N PHE A 191 5.49 -11.12 7.68
CA PHE A 191 6.57 -10.18 7.43
C PHE A 191 6.82 -9.28 8.65
N ALA A 192 5.77 -8.66 9.18
CA ALA A 192 5.88 -7.81 10.36
C ALA A 192 6.48 -8.57 11.55
N ARG A 193 6.02 -9.80 11.79
CA ARG A 193 6.53 -10.64 12.88
C ARG A 193 7.98 -11.06 12.65
N LYS A 194 8.37 -11.38 11.42
CA LYS A 194 9.74 -11.78 11.05
C LYS A 194 10.76 -10.70 11.43
N TYR A 195 10.38 -9.43 11.25
CA TYR A 195 11.25 -8.28 11.53
C TYR A 195 10.84 -7.53 12.81
N SER A 196 10.27 -8.23 13.78
CA SER A 196 9.96 -7.67 15.09
C SER A 196 10.79 -8.34 16.19
N ALA A 197 11.35 -7.52 17.06
CA ALA A 197 11.98 -7.96 18.30
C ALA A 197 11.25 -7.32 19.48
N GLU A 198 10.97 -8.10 20.53
CA GLU A 198 10.24 -7.63 21.73
C GLU A 198 8.90 -6.92 21.40
N GLY A 199 8.21 -7.38 20.35
CA GLY A 199 6.95 -6.81 19.90
C GLY A 199 7.07 -5.49 19.13
N LYS A 200 8.28 -5.02 18.82
CA LYS A 200 8.51 -3.81 18.05
C LYS A 200 9.07 -4.14 16.66
N PHE A 201 8.42 -3.64 15.63
CA PHE A 201 8.88 -3.79 14.24
C PHE A 201 10.16 -2.98 13.99
N SER A 202 11.13 -3.61 13.35
CA SER A 202 12.40 -3.01 12.93
C SER A 202 12.42 -2.76 11.42
N TYR A 203 12.27 -1.51 11.03
CA TYR A 203 12.40 -1.10 9.62
C TYR A 203 13.82 -1.35 9.10
N SER A 204 14.85 -1.11 9.93
CA SER A 204 16.25 -1.35 9.55
C SER A 204 16.52 -2.81 9.22
N ASP A 205 16.05 -3.74 10.06
CA ASP A 205 16.30 -5.17 9.82
C ASP A 205 15.60 -5.67 8.54
N ALA A 206 14.40 -5.14 8.27
CA ALA A 206 13.69 -5.43 7.02
C ALA A 206 14.41 -4.84 5.79
N LEU A 207 14.98 -3.63 5.92
CA LEU A 207 15.78 -2.98 4.88
C LEU A 207 17.09 -3.75 4.66
N ASP A 208 17.79 -4.14 5.73
CA ASP A 208 19.04 -4.89 5.63
C ASP A 208 18.84 -6.24 4.91
N ALA A 209 17.74 -6.93 5.17
CA ALA A 209 17.38 -8.15 4.45
C ALA A 209 17.12 -7.90 2.96
N HIS A 210 16.49 -6.77 2.61
CA HIS A 210 16.33 -6.34 1.23
C HIS A 210 17.71 -6.06 0.58
N LEU A 211 18.56 -5.29 1.25
CA LEU A 211 19.87 -4.90 0.74
C LEU A 211 20.80 -6.09 0.52
N ALA A 212 20.70 -7.10 1.36
CA ALA A 212 21.47 -8.36 1.19
C ALA A 212 21.17 -9.06 -0.15
N VAL A 213 19.96 -8.87 -0.71
CA VAL A 213 19.58 -9.41 -2.02
C VAL A 213 19.83 -8.39 -3.14
N TYR A 214 19.54 -7.12 -2.88
CA TYR A 214 19.59 -6.05 -3.88
C TYR A 214 21.01 -5.64 -4.26
N GLN A 215 21.85 -5.35 -3.26
CA GLN A 215 23.18 -4.77 -3.49
C GLN A 215 24.10 -5.64 -4.34
N PRO A 216 24.16 -6.98 -4.20
CA PRO A 216 24.94 -7.82 -5.10
C PRO A 216 24.51 -7.69 -6.57
N GLN A 217 23.21 -7.50 -6.83
CA GLN A 217 22.69 -7.33 -8.18
C GLN A 217 23.00 -5.92 -8.71
N PHE A 218 22.80 -4.90 -7.89
CA PHE A 218 23.10 -3.51 -8.23
C PHE A 218 24.58 -3.29 -8.55
N ASN A 219 25.47 -3.90 -7.77
CA ASN A 219 26.93 -3.79 -7.92
C ASN A 219 27.52 -4.74 -8.98
N ALA A 220 26.73 -5.62 -9.58
CA ALA A 220 27.21 -6.58 -10.59
C ALA A 220 27.71 -5.91 -11.88
N VAL A 221 27.23 -4.70 -12.19
CA VAL A 221 27.65 -3.91 -13.36
C VAL A 221 28.00 -2.50 -12.89
N THR A 222 29.25 -2.11 -13.11
CA THR A 222 29.72 -0.73 -12.90
C THR A 222 30.09 -0.13 -14.26
N LEU A 223 29.48 1.00 -14.58
CA LEU A 223 29.83 1.79 -15.76
C LEU A 223 30.56 3.06 -15.30
N THR A 224 31.84 3.20 -15.70
CA THR A 224 32.60 4.44 -15.51
C THR A 224 32.60 5.19 -16.84
N LEU A 225 32.06 6.40 -16.85
CA LEU A 225 32.04 7.30 -18.02
C LEU A 225 33.19 8.28 -17.92
#